data_0489f1616c5735c1afdbfa9705813150
#
_entry.id   0489f1616c5735c1afdbfa9705813150
#
_cell.length_a   1.000
_cell.length_b   1.000
_cell.length_c   1.000
_cell.angle_alpha   90.00
_cell.angle_beta   90.00
_cell.angle_gamma   90.00
#
_symmetry.space_group_name_H-M   'P 1'
#
loop_
_entity.id
_entity.type
_entity.pdbx_description
1 polymer ?
#
loop_
_entity_poly.entity_id
_entity_poly.type
_entity_poly.pdbx_seq_one_letter_code
_entity_poly.pdbx_strand_id
1 'polypeptide(L)'
;MSVYALNLFDLAGNDDYRAYSKRSVAAVGKYGGTVVALGKLAGAAEGGDTQPREAMVLVEWPSQQAFDAFLADPEHEDLHPLRENGTERYLWWLYERLEDLRPLLDR
;
A
#
# COMPACT_ATOMS: atom_id res chain seq x y z
N MET A 1 -12.55 -12.86 2.32
CA MET A 1 -12.95 -11.51 1.86
C MET A 1 -11.72 -10.72 1.50
N SER A 2 -11.65 -10.22 0.28
CA SER A 2 -10.53 -9.41 -0.17
C SER A 2 -10.45 -8.07 0.53
N VAL A 3 -9.24 -7.59 0.74
CA VAL A 3 -8.99 -6.25 1.27
C VAL A 3 -8.05 -5.50 0.32
N TYR A 4 -8.22 -4.20 0.25
CA TYR A 4 -7.29 -3.32 -0.44
C TYR A 4 -6.36 -2.67 0.57
N ALA A 5 -5.06 -2.70 0.30
CA ALA A 5 -4.08 -1.93 1.04
C ALA A 5 -3.69 -0.72 0.18
N LEU A 6 -4.08 0.46 0.64
CA LEU A 6 -3.78 1.72 -0.04
C LEU A 6 -2.54 2.33 0.58
N ASN A 7 -1.50 2.48 -0.23
CA ASN A 7 -0.23 3.09 0.17
C ASN A 7 -0.12 4.46 -0.46
N LEU A 8 0.07 5.49 0.36
CA LEU A 8 0.29 6.85 -0.09
C LEU A 8 1.56 7.36 0.58
N PHE A 9 2.51 7.87 -0.20
CA PHE A 9 3.80 8.27 0.36
C PHE A 9 4.57 9.21 -0.57
N ASP A 10 5.58 9.87 0.00
CA ASP A 10 6.59 10.59 -0.76
C ASP A 10 7.87 9.75 -0.77
N LEU A 11 8.67 9.90 -1.81
CA LEU A 11 10.00 9.28 -1.87
C LEU A 11 10.99 10.12 -1.07
N ALA A 12 11.87 9.44 -0.31
CA ALA A 12 12.85 10.12 0.53
C ALA A 12 14.08 10.65 -0.23
N GLY A 13 14.19 10.29 -1.53
CA GLY A 13 15.31 10.77 -2.35
C GLY A 13 16.58 9.94 -2.23
N ASN A 14 16.49 8.71 -1.72
CA ASN A 14 17.59 7.75 -1.67
C ASN A 14 17.22 6.49 -2.46
N ASP A 15 18.09 5.47 -2.45
CA ASP A 15 17.90 4.26 -3.24
C ASP A 15 17.11 3.16 -2.51
N ASP A 16 16.72 3.39 -1.26
CA ASP A 16 16.11 2.34 -0.43
C ASP A 16 14.75 1.88 -0.95
N TYR A 17 13.90 2.80 -1.41
CA TYR A 17 12.61 2.38 -1.97
C TYR A 17 12.78 1.62 -3.28
N ARG A 18 13.78 1.98 -4.08
CA ARG A 18 14.08 1.23 -5.31
C ARG A 18 14.45 -0.22 -4.98
N ALA A 19 15.29 -0.43 -3.96
CA ALA A 19 15.65 -1.75 -3.47
C ALA A 19 14.43 -2.50 -2.92
N TYR A 20 13.59 -1.81 -2.15
CA TYR A 20 12.34 -2.35 -1.62
C TYR A 20 11.43 -2.82 -2.77
N SER A 21 11.20 -1.96 -3.76
CA SER A 21 10.25 -2.26 -4.84
C SER A 21 10.66 -3.47 -5.68
N LYS A 22 11.96 -3.70 -5.86
CA LYS A 22 12.46 -4.87 -6.59
C LYS A 22 12.18 -6.18 -5.85
N ARG A 23 12.27 -6.15 -4.53
CA ARG A 23 12.13 -7.36 -3.71
C ARG A 23 10.71 -7.59 -3.23
N SER A 24 9.95 -6.52 -3.03
CA SER A 24 8.60 -6.61 -2.44
C SER A 24 7.61 -7.34 -3.34
N VAL A 25 7.79 -7.31 -4.65
CA VAL A 25 6.88 -7.99 -5.60
C VAL A 25 6.79 -9.48 -5.29
N ALA A 26 7.93 -10.14 -5.07
CA ALA A 26 7.95 -11.56 -4.73
C ALA A 26 7.35 -11.83 -3.35
N ALA A 27 7.64 -10.97 -2.37
CA ALA A 27 7.11 -11.09 -1.02
C ALA A 27 5.60 -10.92 -0.99
N VAL A 28 5.08 -9.91 -1.70
CA VAL A 28 3.64 -9.65 -1.83
C VAL A 28 2.97 -10.85 -2.51
N GLY A 29 3.54 -11.34 -3.62
CA GLY A 29 2.99 -12.48 -4.35
C GLY A 29 2.95 -13.77 -3.56
N LYS A 30 3.90 -13.98 -2.66
CA LYS A 30 3.95 -15.16 -1.79
C LYS A 30 2.68 -15.32 -0.95
N TYR A 31 2.07 -14.22 -0.55
CA TYR A 31 0.84 -14.22 0.25
C TYR A 31 -0.40 -13.88 -0.56
N GLY A 32 -0.32 -13.94 -1.88
CA GLY A 32 -1.47 -13.75 -2.76
C GLY A 32 -1.81 -12.29 -3.03
N GLY A 33 -0.95 -11.36 -2.66
CA GLY A 33 -1.17 -9.95 -2.95
C GLY A 33 -0.97 -9.65 -4.43
N THR A 34 -1.74 -8.72 -4.96
CA THR A 34 -1.67 -8.28 -6.35
C THR A 34 -1.69 -6.76 -6.40
N VAL A 35 -0.70 -6.16 -7.05
CA VAL A 35 -0.72 -4.71 -7.28
C VAL A 35 -1.77 -4.42 -8.35
N VAL A 36 -2.83 -3.72 -7.98
CA VAL A 36 -3.95 -3.44 -8.89
C VAL A 36 -3.93 -2.03 -9.46
N ALA A 37 -3.20 -1.11 -8.83
CA ALA A 37 -3.05 0.25 -9.36
C ALA A 37 -1.78 0.90 -8.84
N LEU A 38 -1.17 1.72 -9.67
CA LEU A 38 -0.03 2.57 -9.33
C LEU A 38 -0.35 3.97 -9.79
N GLY A 39 0.07 4.98 -9.04
CA GLY A 39 -0.18 6.35 -9.42
C GLY A 39 0.92 7.31 -8.98
N LYS A 40 1.03 8.38 -9.74
CA LYS A 40 1.87 9.54 -9.43
C LYS A 40 0.93 10.74 -9.32
N LEU A 41 1.13 11.58 -8.32
CA LEU A 41 0.29 12.74 -8.12
C LEU A 41 0.23 13.59 -9.40
N ALA A 42 -0.97 13.84 -9.90
CA ALA A 42 -1.20 14.66 -11.08
C ALA A 42 -1.77 16.04 -10.70
N GLY A 43 -2.52 16.09 -9.60
CA GLY A 43 -3.15 17.30 -9.13
C GLY A 43 -4.27 16.97 -8.15
N ALA A 44 -4.94 17.99 -7.66
CA ALA A 44 -6.07 17.83 -6.75
C ALA A 44 -7.32 18.43 -7.37
N ALA A 45 -8.39 17.64 -7.43
CA ALA A 45 -9.70 18.17 -7.73
C ALA A 45 -10.26 18.88 -6.49
N GLU A 46 -10.07 18.23 -5.33
CA GLU A 46 -10.47 18.79 -4.05
C GLU A 46 -9.67 18.08 -2.95
N GLY A 47 -8.84 18.80 -2.24
CA GLY A 47 -7.93 18.22 -1.26
C GLY A 47 -8.32 18.42 0.20
N GLY A 48 -9.24 19.34 0.48
CA GLY A 48 -9.57 19.73 1.86
C GLY A 48 -8.33 20.23 2.59
N ASP A 49 -8.14 19.75 3.83
CA ASP A 49 -6.98 20.10 4.66
C ASP A 49 -5.82 19.12 4.52
N THR A 50 -5.94 18.17 3.60
CA THR A 50 -4.98 17.08 3.48
C THR A 50 -3.85 17.45 2.51
N GLN A 51 -2.60 17.19 2.93
CA GLN A 51 -1.45 17.33 2.06
C GLN A 51 -1.36 16.08 1.16
N PRO A 52 -1.32 16.24 -0.16
CA PRO A 52 -1.23 15.09 -1.06
C PRO A 52 0.15 14.43 -0.95
N ARG A 53 0.21 13.13 -1.27
CA ARG A 53 1.46 12.38 -1.40
C ARG A 53 1.77 12.21 -2.88
N GLU A 54 3.06 12.05 -3.23
CA GLU A 54 3.44 11.95 -4.63
C GLU A 54 3.14 10.59 -5.25
N ALA A 55 3.13 9.53 -4.44
CA ALA A 55 3.00 8.16 -4.95
C ALA A 55 1.80 7.45 -4.33
N MET A 56 1.14 6.63 -5.15
CA MET A 56 0.05 5.76 -4.72
C MET A 56 0.31 4.34 -5.22
N VAL A 57 0.20 3.37 -4.30
CA VAL A 57 0.25 1.94 -4.64
C VAL A 57 -0.96 1.28 -4.00
N LEU A 58 -1.79 0.62 -4.81
CA LEU A 58 -2.95 -0.11 -4.33
C LEU A 58 -2.73 -1.59 -4.54
N VAL A 59 -2.74 -2.36 -3.45
CA VAL A 59 -2.56 -3.81 -3.48
C VAL A 59 -3.82 -4.48 -3.00
N GLU A 60 -4.29 -5.47 -3.74
CA GLU A 60 -5.39 -6.32 -3.30
C GLU A 60 -4.84 -7.59 -2.66
N TRP A 61 -5.31 -7.92 -1.46
CA TRP A 61 -4.95 -9.13 -0.71
C TRP A 61 -6.16 -10.04 -0.60
N PRO A 62 -5.98 -11.37 -0.64
CA PRO A 62 -7.12 -12.29 -0.53
C PRO A 62 -7.86 -12.19 0.79
N SER A 63 -7.19 -11.73 1.85
CA SER A 63 -7.79 -11.55 3.18
C SER A 63 -6.91 -10.63 4.03
N GLN A 64 -7.47 -10.13 5.13
CA GLN A 64 -6.71 -9.44 6.18
C GLN A 64 -5.59 -10.34 6.73
N GLN A 65 -5.89 -11.63 6.92
CA GLN A 65 -4.92 -12.59 7.44
C GLN A 65 -3.70 -12.73 6.53
N ALA A 66 -3.91 -12.74 5.21
CA ALA A 66 -2.82 -12.80 4.25
C ALA A 66 -1.91 -11.57 4.35
N PHE A 67 -2.50 -10.40 4.49
CA PHE A 67 -1.75 -9.15 4.69
C PHE A 67 -0.96 -9.20 6.00
N ASP A 68 -1.58 -9.63 7.08
CA ASP A 68 -0.92 -9.73 8.40
C ASP A 68 0.26 -10.71 8.33
N ALA A 69 0.09 -11.83 7.62
CA ALA A 69 1.15 -12.82 7.43
C ALA A 69 2.34 -12.25 6.64
N PHE A 70 2.06 -11.44 5.62
CA PHE A 70 3.10 -10.73 4.89
C PHE A 70 3.91 -9.81 5.80
N LEU A 71 3.24 -9.04 6.64
CA LEU A 71 3.93 -8.13 7.57
C LEU A 71 4.79 -8.88 8.59
N ALA A 72 4.37 -10.06 9.00
CA ALA A 72 5.03 -10.83 10.05
C ALA A 72 6.09 -11.80 9.53
N ASP A 73 6.27 -11.94 8.21
CA ASP A 73 7.17 -12.92 7.62
C ASP A 73 8.64 -12.61 7.96
N PRO A 74 9.33 -13.46 8.75
CA PRO A 74 10.72 -13.20 9.12
C PRO A 74 11.69 -13.25 7.94
N GLU A 75 11.34 -13.92 6.84
CA GLU A 75 12.18 -13.95 5.64
C GLU A 75 12.23 -12.59 4.94
N HIS A 76 11.26 -11.72 5.21
CA HIS A 76 11.14 -10.42 4.55
C HIS A 76 11.18 -9.26 5.55
N GLU A 77 11.62 -9.50 6.79
CA GLU A 77 11.64 -8.44 7.80
C GLU A 77 12.59 -7.29 7.43
N ASP A 78 13.65 -7.55 6.64
CA ASP A 78 14.56 -6.53 6.16
C ASP A 78 13.96 -5.61 5.10
N LEU A 79 12.80 -5.95 4.55
CA LEU A 79 12.07 -5.07 3.62
C LEU A 79 11.46 -3.86 4.33
N HIS A 80 11.04 -4.03 5.58
CA HIS A 80 10.36 -2.95 6.30
C HIS A 80 11.25 -1.72 6.50
N PRO A 81 12.52 -1.85 6.95
CA PRO A 81 13.40 -0.70 7.02
C PRO A 81 13.65 -0.03 5.67
N LEU A 82 13.75 -0.80 4.57
CA LEU A 82 13.94 -0.22 3.24
C LEU A 82 12.75 0.65 2.84
N ARG A 83 11.52 0.18 3.11
CA ARG A 83 10.32 0.97 2.85
C ARG A 83 10.31 2.21 3.74
N GLU A 84 10.54 2.05 5.04
CA GLU A 84 10.48 3.15 6.00
C GLU A 84 11.54 4.22 5.71
N ASN A 85 12.79 3.82 5.44
CA ASN A 85 13.85 4.76 5.13
C ASN A 85 13.74 5.36 3.73
N GLY A 86 13.09 4.64 2.82
CA GLY A 86 12.94 5.07 1.42
C GLY A 86 11.75 5.98 1.18
N THR A 87 10.92 6.23 2.19
CA THR A 87 9.69 7.02 2.06
C THR A 87 9.58 8.06 3.16
N GLU A 88 8.72 9.06 2.92
CA GLU A 88 8.34 10.08 3.89
C GLU A 88 6.82 10.20 3.91
N ARG A 89 6.27 10.57 5.06
CA ARG A 89 4.83 10.81 5.25
C ARG A 89 3.98 9.65 4.75
N TYR A 90 4.40 8.42 5.06
CA TYR A 90 3.76 7.20 4.59
C TYR A 90 2.42 7.00 5.27
N LEU A 91 1.38 6.74 4.45
CA LEU A 91 0.05 6.34 4.92
C LEU A 91 -0.25 4.96 4.34
N TRP A 92 -0.74 4.07 5.18
CA TRP A 92 -1.05 2.71 4.79
C TRP A 92 -2.39 2.32 5.41
N TRP A 93 -3.44 2.29 4.56
CA TRP A 93 -4.82 2.08 4.98
C TRP A 93 -5.35 0.80 4.40
N LEU A 94 -6.15 0.06 5.18
CA LEU A 94 -6.82 -1.15 4.70
C LEU A 94 -8.31 -0.88 4.53
N TYR A 95 -8.85 -1.34 3.39
CA TYR A 95 -10.26 -1.21 3.05
C TYR A 95 -10.79 -2.57 2.64
N GLU A 96 -11.96 -2.95 3.15
CA GLU A 96 -12.66 -4.12 2.65
C GLU A 96 -13.13 -3.85 1.22
N ARG A 97 -12.97 -4.83 0.34
CA ARG A 97 -13.50 -4.72 -1.02
C ARG A 97 -15.02 -4.77 -0.99
N LEU A 98 -15.66 -3.84 -1.66
CA LEU A 98 -17.11 -3.76 -1.83
C LEU A 98 -17.47 -3.78 -3.30
N GLU A 99 -18.62 -4.36 -3.63
CA GLU A 99 -19.17 -4.29 -5.00
C GLU A 99 -19.82 -2.92 -5.25
N ASP A 100 -20.37 -2.31 -4.20
CA ASP A 100 -20.94 -0.96 -4.23
C ASP A 100 -20.96 -0.39 -2.81
N LEU A 101 -21.43 0.84 -2.65
CA LEU A 101 -21.40 1.53 -1.36
C LEU A 101 -22.60 1.29 -0.46
N ARG A 102 -23.53 0.42 -0.85
CA ARG A 102 -24.71 0.16 -0.01
C ARG A 102 -24.39 -0.23 1.42
N PRO A 103 -23.37 -1.08 1.70
CA PRO A 103 -23.04 -1.39 3.10
C PRO A 103 -22.73 -0.18 3.96
N LEU A 104 -22.23 0.90 3.37
CA LEU A 104 -21.96 2.17 4.06
C LEU A 104 -23.20 3.06 4.11
N LEU A 105 -23.97 3.09 3.04
CA LEU A 105 -25.12 3.99 2.90
C LEU A 105 -26.32 3.52 3.71
N ASP A 106 -26.49 2.21 3.87
CA ASP A 106 -27.67 1.60 4.47
C ASP A 106 -27.46 1.15 5.93
N ARG A 107 -26.33 1.51 6.54
CA ARG A 107 -26.05 1.16 7.93
C ARG A 107 -26.76 2.07 8.93
#